data_05e6a96ea02aee3c7f5620419e2e68bf
#
_entry.id   05e6a96ea02aee3c7f5620419e2e68bf
#
_cell.length_a   1.000
_cell.length_b   1.000
_cell.length_c   1.000
_cell.angle_alpha   90.00
_cell.angle_beta   90.00
_cell.angle_gamma   90.00
#
_symmetry.space_group_name_H-M   'P 1'
#
loop_
_entity.id
_entity.type
_entity.pdbx_description
1 polymer ?
#
loop_
_entity_poly.entity_id
_entity_poly.type
_entity_poly.pdbx_seq_one_letter_code
_entity_poly.pdbx_strand_id
1 'polypeptide(L)'
;MKENILPELNFPFVEEMKKFSRPFFPDKKASASYGKWHLKAAFPDEKNLLETAYESCRRYISSGGYEECDFDGYLLETKQEKTEKFEAYFLTLSPGKCVISANDTEGIRRGIYEFIDLFCANGGSFPEKEEVITRKPFLSIRLGRCPFSPIKRWPVNTDELLDDIDYYPDAYLETLARDGINGIWLVTQLQELGVSSFTQEDPHRKQRLAKLSRVAEKCSRYGIKVWLFMIEPFALPDDAPLYQKHPELFMRAKIPGMKNCFCPASESTIQYLREITKDIFSSVPALGGIVDIVYGERPTTCPSTKFSHDDSPILCQDQCKLNTNEIMQKALQAISDGIKAGSKDAKLIAWYYMPHAAPLASFCRNFAKYTPEDVIAQFNFESGGEKIQLGKKHCAGDYWVSYEGPAERYREAALQRTNGPMGAKLQLGCGHELTPVPYIPVPEIAYNKYKAMYELNVKSVLQSWYIGNFPGLMEQACGRLAFEDFSGSKEDFLLRLARPFWGKYSEEVVKAWEIFNKAYQLFPFSLLFQYYAPQNAFMMWKYHFLPDLDPLAPPWKPNFEFGGDTIGEIGRAHV
;
A
#
# COMPACT_ATOMS: atom_id res chain seq x y z
N MET A 1 -9.68 13.27 31.46
CA MET A 1 -9.58 14.11 30.24
C MET A 1 -10.50 13.47 29.20
N LYS A 2 -11.48 14.17 28.67
CA LYS A 2 -12.22 13.67 27.51
C LYS A 2 -11.21 13.55 26.38
N GLU A 3 -10.88 12.35 25.96
CA GLU A 3 -10.12 12.12 24.73
C GLU A 3 -10.83 12.90 23.62
N ASN A 4 -10.10 13.76 22.92
CA ASN A 4 -10.59 14.44 21.72
C ASN A 4 -10.73 13.38 20.60
N ILE A 5 -11.82 12.64 20.67
CA ILE A 5 -12.18 11.67 19.63
C ILE A 5 -12.61 12.49 18.42
N LEU A 6 -11.92 12.28 17.31
CA LEU A 6 -12.30 12.89 16.04
C LEU A 6 -13.66 12.33 15.60
N PRO A 7 -14.58 13.15 15.10
CA PRO A 7 -15.83 12.65 14.54
C PRO A 7 -15.56 11.77 13.32
N GLU A 8 -16.14 10.58 13.35
CA GLU A 8 -16.04 9.62 12.25
C GLU A 8 -16.67 10.20 10.97
N LEU A 9 -16.01 9.97 9.86
CA LEU A 9 -16.49 10.36 8.54
C LEU A 9 -17.87 9.78 8.25
N ASN A 10 -18.85 10.64 8.00
CA ASN A 10 -20.23 10.24 7.75
C ASN A 10 -20.51 10.14 6.22
N PHE A 11 -19.95 9.11 5.60
CA PHE A 11 -20.26 8.77 4.21
C PHE A 11 -21.11 7.49 4.12
N PRO A 12 -21.97 7.34 3.10
CA PRO A 12 -22.69 6.09 2.84
C PRO A 12 -21.78 4.86 2.77
N PHE A 13 -20.55 5.02 2.28
CA PHE A 13 -19.55 3.95 2.22
C PHE A 13 -19.07 3.46 3.58
N VAL A 14 -19.06 4.30 4.61
CA VAL A 14 -18.73 3.87 5.99
C VAL A 14 -19.78 2.90 6.50
N GLU A 15 -21.05 3.15 6.22
CA GLU A 15 -22.13 2.23 6.57
C GLU A 15 -22.03 0.91 5.80
N GLU A 16 -21.59 0.93 4.56
CA GLU A 16 -21.29 -0.30 3.81
C GLU A 16 -20.12 -1.05 4.44
N MET A 17 -19.04 -0.37 4.85
CA MET A 17 -17.91 -1.00 5.56
C MET A 17 -18.36 -1.69 6.85
N LYS A 18 -19.26 -1.08 7.60
CA LYS A 18 -19.84 -1.72 8.80
C LYS A 18 -20.59 -3.01 8.49
N LYS A 19 -21.10 -3.17 7.27
CA LYS A 19 -21.71 -4.45 6.83
C LYS A 19 -20.66 -5.53 6.56
N PHE A 20 -19.49 -5.18 6.00
CA PHE A 20 -18.40 -6.15 5.77
C PHE A 20 -17.81 -6.71 7.07
N SER A 21 -17.87 -5.98 8.16
CA SER A 21 -17.43 -6.47 9.48
C SER A 21 -18.46 -7.37 10.18
N ARG A 22 -19.63 -7.62 9.58
CA ARG A 22 -20.65 -8.50 10.16
C ARG A 22 -20.33 -9.97 9.90
N PRO A 23 -20.51 -10.84 10.91
CA PRO A 23 -20.37 -12.26 10.72
C PRO A 23 -21.35 -12.78 9.67
N PHE A 24 -20.84 -13.64 8.80
CA PHE A 24 -21.63 -14.32 7.78
C PHE A 24 -21.24 -15.79 7.72
N PHE A 25 -22.23 -16.66 7.68
CA PHE A 25 -22.04 -18.11 7.65
C PHE A 25 -22.84 -18.70 6.47
N PRO A 26 -22.22 -18.92 5.31
CA PRO A 26 -22.95 -19.30 4.09
C PRO A 26 -23.70 -20.63 4.21
N ASP A 27 -23.15 -21.56 4.99
CA ASP A 27 -23.73 -22.92 5.16
C ASP A 27 -24.27 -23.16 6.58
N LYS A 28 -24.70 -22.12 7.29
CA LYS A 28 -25.21 -22.23 8.65
C LYS A 28 -26.43 -23.18 8.67
N LYS A 29 -26.28 -24.29 9.39
CA LYS A 29 -27.41 -25.21 9.64
C LYS A 29 -28.31 -24.64 10.72
N ALA A 30 -29.60 -24.59 10.50
CA ALA A 30 -30.61 -24.08 11.44
C ALA A 30 -30.66 -24.83 12.79
N SER A 31 -30.04 -25.99 12.88
CA SER A 31 -30.05 -26.91 14.02
C SER A 31 -28.72 -26.98 14.77
N ALA A 32 -27.82 -25.99 14.64
CA ALA A 32 -26.60 -25.99 15.43
C ALA A 32 -26.98 -25.91 16.92
N SER A 33 -26.69 -26.91 17.70
CA SER A 33 -26.83 -26.84 19.15
C SER A 33 -25.84 -25.84 19.66
N TYR A 34 -26.35 -24.80 20.30
CA TYR A 34 -25.49 -23.76 20.91
C TYR A 34 -24.68 -24.38 22.03
N GLY A 35 -23.36 -24.26 21.92
CA GLY A 35 -22.39 -24.73 22.91
C GLY A 35 -21.70 -23.58 23.60
N LYS A 36 -20.75 -23.93 24.42
CA LYS A 36 -19.91 -22.97 25.17
C LYS A 36 -18.49 -22.95 24.59
N TRP A 37 -17.82 -21.85 24.83
CA TRP A 37 -16.40 -21.71 24.51
C TRP A 37 -15.72 -20.80 25.52
N HIS A 38 -14.39 -20.83 25.58
CA HIS A 38 -13.64 -19.89 26.40
C HIS A 38 -12.34 -19.47 25.75
N LEU A 39 -11.95 -18.22 26.00
CA LEU A 39 -10.70 -17.62 25.53
C LEU A 39 -9.67 -17.63 26.65
N LYS A 40 -8.51 -18.26 26.40
CA LYS A 40 -7.33 -18.14 27.24
C LYS A 40 -6.29 -17.27 26.55
N ALA A 41 -6.34 -15.97 26.81
CA ALA A 41 -5.37 -14.97 26.30
C ALA A 41 -4.07 -15.03 27.11
N ALA A 42 -3.21 -16.03 26.82
CA ALA A 42 -1.96 -16.24 27.54
C ALA A 42 -0.73 -15.61 26.83
N PHE A 43 -0.92 -15.00 25.65
CA PHE A 43 0.13 -14.21 25.01
C PHE A 43 0.32 -12.89 25.77
N PRO A 44 1.56 -12.46 26.09
CA PRO A 44 1.82 -11.21 26.76
C PRO A 44 1.56 -10.00 25.84
N ASP A 45 0.56 -9.19 26.17
CA ASP A 45 0.17 -7.99 25.41
C ASP A 45 0.07 -6.77 26.35
N GLU A 46 1.22 -6.27 26.78
CA GLU A 46 1.31 -5.14 27.72
C GLU A 46 0.66 -3.85 27.22
N LYS A 47 0.55 -3.69 25.90
CA LYS A 47 0.01 -2.48 25.25
C LYS A 47 -1.44 -2.64 24.83
N ASN A 48 -2.05 -3.77 25.11
CA ASN A 48 -3.43 -4.10 24.72
C ASN A 48 -3.69 -3.94 23.20
N LEU A 49 -2.73 -4.35 22.39
CA LEU A 49 -2.83 -4.25 20.92
C LEU A 49 -3.73 -5.33 20.30
N LEU A 50 -3.97 -6.44 21.00
CA LEU A 50 -4.76 -7.57 20.50
C LEU A 50 -6.26 -7.45 20.80
N GLU A 51 -6.69 -6.48 21.62
CA GLU A 51 -8.08 -6.37 22.06
C GLU A 51 -9.05 -6.33 20.87
N THR A 52 -8.76 -5.54 19.83
CA THR A 52 -9.60 -5.46 18.62
C THR A 52 -9.74 -6.80 17.89
N ALA A 53 -8.70 -7.64 17.90
CA ALA A 53 -8.74 -8.97 17.30
C ALA A 53 -9.54 -9.95 18.19
N TYR A 54 -9.39 -9.88 19.52
CA TYR A 54 -10.20 -10.68 20.45
C TYR A 54 -11.67 -10.29 20.40
N GLU A 55 -12.00 -8.99 20.34
CA GLU A 55 -13.39 -8.52 20.19
C GLU A 55 -14.01 -9.00 18.88
N SER A 56 -13.26 -8.94 17.77
CA SER A 56 -13.70 -9.51 16.50
C SER A 56 -13.98 -11.00 16.62
N CYS A 57 -13.08 -11.75 17.24
CA CYS A 57 -13.23 -13.19 17.46
C CYS A 57 -14.49 -13.50 18.28
N ARG A 58 -14.70 -12.83 19.41
CA ARG A 58 -15.91 -12.96 20.24
C ARG A 58 -17.18 -12.71 19.46
N ARG A 59 -17.23 -11.66 18.67
CA ARG A 59 -18.38 -11.30 17.83
C ARG A 59 -18.71 -12.39 16.81
N TYR A 60 -17.71 -12.95 16.14
CA TYR A 60 -17.91 -14.02 15.18
C TYR A 60 -18.40 -15.31 15.83
N ILE A 61 -17.78 -15.74 16.93
CA ILE A 61 -18.15 -16.96 17.64
C ILE A 61 -19.56 -16.83 18.24
N SER A 62 -19.87 -15.70 18.89
CA SER A 62 -21.23 -15.44 19.43
C SER A 62 -22.30 -15.45 18.35
N SER A 63 -21.99 -14.93 17.15
CA SER A 63 -22.92 -14.98 16.01
C SER A 63 -23.10 -16.39 15.45
N GLY A 64 -22.16 -17.30 15.67
CA GLY A 64 -22.29 -18.73 15.44
C GLY A 64 -23.24 -19.41 16.44
N GLY A 65 -23.56 -18.74 17.56
CA GLY A 65 -24.47 -19.24 18.59
C GLY A 65 -23.77 -19.85 19.79
N TYR A 66 -22.48 -19.58 19.99
CA TYR A 66 -21.72 -20.04 21.14
C TYR A 66 -21.68 -18.97 22.23
N GLU A 67 -21.81 -19.42 23.49
CA GLU A 67 -21.72 -18.56 24.68
C GLU A 67 -20.29 -18.62 25.24
N GLU A 68 -19.69 -17.45 25.52
CA GLU A 68 -18.39 -17.39 26.19
C GLU A 68 -18.56 -17.70 27.67
N CYS A 69 -17.69 -18.55 28.21
CA CYS A 69 -17.69 -18.93 29.62
C CYS A 69 -16.24 -19.07 30.13
N ASP A 70 -16.08 -19.27 31.45
CA ASP A 70 -14.73 -19.25 32.06
C ASP A 70 -13.95 -20.56 31.86
N PHE A 71 -14.60 -21.72 31.79
CA PHE A 71 -13.91 -23.01 31.93
C PHE A 71 -14.43 -24.16 31.07
N ASP A 72 -15.51 -24.00 30.33
CA ASP A 72 -16.18 -25.09 29.63
C ASP A 72 -16.29 -24.86 28.12
N GLY A 73 -16.50 -25.91 27.36
CA GLY A 73 -16.65 -25.83 25.91
C GLY A 73 -15.35 -25.80 25.13
N TYR A 74 -15.42 -25.22 23.94
CA TYR A 74 -14.24 -25.12 23.04
C TYR A 74 -13.21 -24.14 23.58
N LEU A 75 -11.94 -24.54 23.66
CA LEU A 75 -10.84 -23.68 24.10
C LEU A 75 -10.15 -23.00 22.92
N LEU A 76 -10.16 -21.68 22.91
CA LEU A 76 -9.24 -20.89 22.09
C LEU A 76 -8.12 -20.33 22.97
N GLU A 77 -6.90 -20.77 22.76
CA GLU A 77 -5.73 -20.34 23.52
C GLU A 77 -4.76 -19.55 22.64
N THR A 78 -4.25 -18.41 23.12
CA THR A 78 -3.12 -17.70 22.50
C THR A 78 -1.92 -17.78 23.40
N LYS A 79 -0.73 -18.07 22.87
CA LYS A 79 0.51 -18.19 23.67
C LYS A 79 1.73 -17.68 22.91
N GLN A 80 2.76 -17.32 23.66
CA GLN A 80 4.04 -16.95 23.09
C GLN A 80 4.83 -18.22 22.69
N GLU A 81 5.34 -18.21 21.47
CA GLU A 81 6.21 -19.25 20.94
C GLU A 81 7.15 -18.66 19.89
N LYS A 82 8.42 -19.12 19.87
CA LYS A 82 9.41 -18.61 18.91
C LYS A 82 9.03 -18.97 17.48
N THR A 83 8.96 -17.98 16.61
CA THR A 83 8.76 -18.11 15.17
C THR A 83 9.96 -17.64 14.38
N GLU A 84 10.04 -17.99 13.09
CA GLU A 84 11.17 -17.63 12.22
C GLU A 84 11.29 -16.12 11.99
N LYS A 85 10.18 -15.40 11.96
CA LYS A 85 10.12 -13.97 11.66
C LYS A 85 8.86 -13.29 12.19
N PHE A 86 8.84 -11.98 12.14
CA PHE A 86 7.71 -11.15 12.49
C PHE A 86 6.45 -11.52 11.69
N GLU A 87 5.28 -11.48 12.31
CA GLU A 87 3.96 -11.92 11.82
C GLU A 87 3.84 -13.42 11.52
N ALA A 88 4.85 -14.24 11.76
CA ALA A 88 4.72 -15.69 11.60
C ALA A 88 3.96 -16.30 12.79
N TYR A 89 3.18 -17.34 12.53
CA TYR A 89 2.39 -18.02 13.56
C TYR A 89 2.17 -19.49 13.25
N PHE A 90 1.81 -20.23 14.30
CA PHE A 90 1.27 -21.58 14.24
C PHE A 90 -0.17 -21.56 14.73
N LEU A 91 -1.03 -22.31 14.05
CA LEU A 91 -2.39 -22.55 14.46
C LEU A 91 -2.58 -24.07 14.56
N THR A 92 -2.71 -24.57 15.79
CA THR A 92 -2.87 -25.99 16.08
C THR A 92 -4.32 -26.27 16.43
N LEU A 93 -5.00 -27.03 15.57
CA LEU A 93 -6.38 -27.48 15.73
C LEU A 93 -6.42 -28.90 16.29
N SER A 94 -7.34 -29.13 17.19
CA SER A 94 -7.70 -30.45 17.71
C SER A 94 -9.16 -30.45 18.15
N PRO A 95 -9.79 -31.62 18.35
CA PRO A 95 -11.15 -31.66 18.89
C PRO A 95 -11.28 -30.87 20.19
N GLY A 96 -12.21 -29.91 20.21
CA GLY A 96 -12.48 -29.05 21.36
C GLY A 96 -11.44 -27.95 21.64
N LYS A 97 -10.40 -27.80 20.80
CA LYS A 97 -9.34 -26.83 21.08
C LYS A 97 -8.66 -26.26 19.84
N CYS A 98 -8.37 -24.95 19.88
CA CYS A 98 -7.42 -24.28 18.99
C CYS A 98 -6.35 -23.55 19.81
N VAL A 99 -5.09 -23.72 19.43
CA VAL A 99 -3.96 -22.98 20.00
C VAL A 99 -3.32 -22.15 18.91
N ILE A 100 -3.29 -20.83 19.12
CA ILE A 100 -2.58 -19.87 18.27
C ILE A 100 -1.27 -19.48 18.98
N SER A 101 -0.14 -19.71 18.34
CA SER A 101 1.15 -19.37 18.92
C SER A 101 2.02 -18.56 17.96
N ALA A 102 2.68 -17.55 18.49
CA ALA A 102 3.56 -16.65 17.75
C ALA A 102 4.60 -15.99 18.64
N ASN A 103 5.61 -15.38 18.03
CA ASN A 103 6.62 -14.61 18.75
C ASN A 103 6.19 -13.17 19.06
N ASP A 104 5.23 -12.63 18.32
CA ASP A 104 4.81 -11.24 18.37
C ASP A 104 3.27 -11.09 18.27
N THR A 105 2.77 -9.90 18.66
CA THR A 105 1.34 -9.57 18.65
C THR A 105 0.72 -9.73 17.27
N GLU A 106 1.46 -9.39 16.21
CA GLU A 106 0.92 -9.44 14.86
C GLU A 106 0.77 -10.88 14.36
N GLY A 107 1.68 -11.78 14.74
CA GLY A 107 1.50 -13.22 14.49
C GLY A 107 0.25 -13.78 15.17
N ILE A 108 0.00 -13.40 16.43
CA ILE A 108 -1.25 -13.79 17.14
C ILE A 108 -2.48 -13.21 16.44
N ARG A 109 -2.45 -11.94 16.05
CA ARG A 109 -3.54 -11.28 15.32
C ARG A 109 -3.87 -12.01 14.02
N ARG A 110 -2.85 -12.34 13.21
CA ARG A 110 -3.03 -13.11 11.96
C ARG A 110 -3.63 -14.49 12.22
N GLY A 111 -3.16 -15.18 13.24
CA GLY A 111 -3.70 -16.47 13.65
C GLY A 111 -5.17 -16.39 14.09
N ILE A 112 -5.57 -15.34 14.82
CA ILE A 112 -6.97 -15.12 15.20
C ILE A 112 -7.84 -14.92 13.96
N TYR A 113 -7.41 -14.12 12.99
CA TYR A 113 -8.20 -13.90 11.77
C TYR A 113 -8.26 -15.14 10.87
N GLU A 114 -7.19 -15.95 10.77
CA GLU A 114 -7.27 -17.23 10.07
C GLU A 114 -8.22 -18.20 10.78
N PHE A 115 -8.22 -18.24 12.11
CA PHE A 115 -9.18 -19.02 12.87
C PHE A 115 -10.63 -18.57 12.61
N ILE A 116 -10.92 -17.29 12.57
CA ILE A 116 -12.24 -16.75 12.21
C ILE A 116 -12.64 -17.20 10.80
N ASP A 117 -11.73 -17.19 9.85
CA ASP A 117 -12.01 -17.63 8.48
C ASP A 117 -12.33 -19.14 8.41
N LEU A 118 -11.60 -19.95 9.18
CA LEU A 118 -11.90 -21.39 9.30
C LEU A 118 -13.25 -21.62 9.96
N PHE A 119 -13.58 -20.86 10.99
CA PHE A 119 -14.88 -20.91 11.65
C PHE A 119 -16.03 -20.54 10.69
N CYS A 120 -15.86 -19.48 9.90
CA CYS A 120 -16.82 -19.08 8.87
C CYS A 120 -16.96 -20.16 7.77
N ALA A 121 -15.82 -20.67 7.27
CA ALA A 121 -15.80 -21.72 6.25
C ALA A 121 -16.50 -23.03 6.74
N ASN A 122 -16.50 -23.26 8.05
CA ASN A 122 -17.20 -24.39 8.69
C ASN A 122 -18.65 -24.03 9.12
N GLY A 123 -19.26 -23.05 8.46
CA GLY A 123 -20.67 -22.68 8.70
C GLY A 123 -20.95 -22.08 10.07
N GLY A 124 -19.98 -21.41 10.69
CA GLY A 124 -20.09 -20.85 12.04
C GLY A 124 -19.98 -21.90 13.14
N SER A 125 -19.23 -22.98 12.88
CA SER A 125 -18.92 -24.04 13.84
C SER A 125 -17.41 -24.16 14.04
N PHE A 126 -16.99 -24.61 15.21
CA PHE A 126 -15.57 -24.82 15.49
C PHE A 126 -14.97 -25.90 14.60
N PRO A 127 -13.73 -25.73 14.11
CA PRO A 127 -13.02 -26.78 13.40
C PRO A 127 -12.62 -27.90 14.37
N GLU A 128 -12.99 -29.16 14.05
CA GLU A 128 -12.76 -30.34 14.89
C GLU A 128 -11.66 -31.27 14.33
N LYS A 129 -11.08 -30.90 13.18
CA LYS A 129 -10.02 -31.70 12.54
C LYS A 129 -8.69 -31.44 13.21
N GLU A 130 -7.88 -32.48 13.45
CA GLU A 130 -6.50 -32.34 13.85
C GLU A 130 -5.67 -31.81 12.68
N GLU A 131 -5.10 -30.62 12.86
CA GLU A 131 -4.29 -29.96 11.84
C GLU A 131 -3.35 -28.94 12.47
N VAL A 132 -2.15 -28.81 11.91
CA VAL A 132 -1.22 -27.74 12.23
C VAL A 132 -1.00 -26.87 10.99
N ILE A 133 -1.42 -25.62 11.09
CA ILE A 133 -1.22 -24.61 10.04
C ILE A 133 -0.04 -23.74 10.45
N THR A 134 0.96 -23.64 9.58
CA THR A 134 2.10 -22.75 9.76
C THR A 134 2.07 -21.68 8.69
N ARG A 135 2.15 -20.42 9.11
CA ARG A 135 2.19 -19.28 8.21
C ARG A 135 3.37 -18.36 8.53
N LYS A 136 4.00 -17.89 7.48
CA LYS A 136 5.05 -16.87 7.57
C LYS A 136 4.99 -15.94 6.36
N PRO A 137 4.97 -14.61 6.53
CA PRO A 137 4.88 -13.72 5.39
C PRO A 137 6.21 -13.69 4.62
N PHE A 138 6.15 -13.76 3.28
CA PHE A 138 7.30 -13.41 2.46
C PHE A 138 7.39 -11.89 2.21
N LEU A 139 6.25 -11.19 2.24
CA LEU A 139 6.15 -9.74 2.18
C LEU A 139 6.00 -9.15 3.59
N SER A 140 7.01 -8.45 4.06
CA SER A 140 6.99 -7.81 5.39
C SER A 140 6.11 -6.56 5.44
N ILE A 141 5.95 -5.87 4.31
CA ILE A 141 5.24 -4.59 4.20
C ILE A 141 4.20 -4.71 3.08
N ARG A 142 2.94 -4.44 3.42
CA ARG A 142 1.79 -4.52 2.52
C ARG A 142 0.96 -3.25 2.68
N LEU A 143 1.17 -2.31 1.75
CA LEU A 143 0.65 -0.95 1.84
C LEU A 143 -0.56 -0.76 0.93
N GLY A 144 -1.62 -0.21 1.50
CA GLY A 144 -2.76 0.34 0.78
C GLY A 144 -2.95 1.83 1.08
N ARG A 145 -3.92 2.45 0.42
CA ARG A 145 -4.38 3.80 0.71
C ARG A 145 -5.82 3.77 1.20
N CYS A 146 -6.14 4.60 2.18
CA CYS A 146 -7.53 4.74 2.58
C CYS A 146 -8.34 5.40 1.45
N PRO A 147 -9.40 4.74 0.92
CA PRO A 147 -10.22 5.31 -0.15
C PRO A 147 -11.06 6.51 0.30
N PHE A 148 -11.25 6.68 1.61
CA PHE A 148 -11.99 7.80 2.20
C PHE A 148 -11.13 9.01 2.49
N SER A 149 -9.80 8.84 2.56
CA SER A 149 -8.85 9.92 2.79
C SER A 149 -8.86 10.90 1.62
N PRO A 150 -8.94 12.22 1.89
CA PRO A 150 -8.99 13.23 0.84
C PRO A 150 -7.69 13.28 0.04
N ILE A 151 -7.77 13.83 -1.15
CA ILE A 151 -6.61 14.10 -1.97
C ILE A 151 -6.17 15.54 -1.69
N LYS A 152 -4.96 15.73 -1.16
CA LYS A 152 -4.34 17.03 -0.91
C LYS A 152 -3.84 17.63 -2.23
N ARG A 153 -4.75 17.94 -3.12
CA ARG A 153 -4.48 18.39 -4.49
C ARG A 153 -5.65 19.20 -5.04
N TRP A 154 -5.30 20.18 -5.89
CA TRP A 154 -6.31 20.89 -6.66
C TRP A 154 -7.18 19.91 -7.50
N PRO A 155 -8.51 20.08 -7.54
CA PRO A 155 -9.32 21.17 -6.97
C PRO A 155 -9.69 21.00 -5.50
N VAL A 156 -9.55 19.82 -4.91
CA VAL A 156 -10.03 19.52 -3.54
C VAL A 156 -9.13 20.14 -2.47
N ASN A 157 -7.85 20.01 -2.59
CA ASN A 157 -6.80 20.61 -1.72
C ASN A 157 -7.00 20.43 -0.20
N THR A 158 -7.71 19.39 0.22
CA THR A 158 -7.99 19.11 1.63
C THR A 158 -6.79 18.46 2.29
N ASP A 159 -6.28 19.08 3.35
CA ASP A 159 -5.25 18.48 4.21
C ASP A 159 -5.91 17.71 5.34
N GLU A 160 -5.92 16.38 5.26
CA GLU A 160 -6.52 15.51 6.27
C GLU A 160 -5.90 15.65 7.66
N LEU A 161 -4.70 16.22 7.77
CA LEU A 161 -4.04 16.45 9.05
C LEU A 161 -4.45 17.78 9.71
N LEU A 162 -5.24 18.62 9.03
CA LEU A 162 -5.68 19.92 9.53
C LEU A 162 -7.18 20.00 9.85
N ASP A 163 -7.98 19.06 9.39
CA ASP A 163 -9.41 18.99 9.75
C ASP A 163 -9.65 18.09 10.98
N ASP A 164 -10.88 18.08 11.48
CA ASP A 164 -11.29 17.30 12.66
C ASP A 164 -12.05 16.00 12.27
N ILE A 165 -11.87 15.52 11.04
CA ILE A 165 -12.56 14.32 10.56
C ILE A 165 -11.67 13.10 10.73
N ASP A 166 -12.23 12.01 11.25
CA ASP A 166 -11.60 10.69 11.25
C ASP A 166 -11.89 9.98 9.92
N TYR A 167 -10.87 9.89 9.06
CA TYR A 167 -10.96 9.21 7.76
C TYR A 167 -10.72 7.70 7.85
N TYR A 168 -10.45 7.17 9.04
CA TYR A 168 -10.05 5.78 9.27
C TYR A 168 -11.03 5.08 10.23
N PRO A 169 -12.30 4.86 9.81
CA PRO A 169 -13.29 4.23 10.68
C PRO A 169 -12.85 2.85 11.14
N ASP A 170 -13.24 2.46 12.37
CA ASP A 170 -12.84 1.18 12.97
C ASP A 170 -13.21 -0.03 12.11
N ALA A 171 -14.39 -0.01 11.47
CA ALA A 171 -14.82 -1.08 10.56
C ALA A 171 -13.89 -1.22 9.33
N TYR A 172 -13.35 -0.12 8.82
CA TYR A 172 -12.36 -0.14 7.74
C TYR A 172 -11.03 -0.74 8.20
N LEU A 173 -10.51 -0.27 9.34
CA LEU A 173 -9.25 -0.77 9.89
C LEU A 173 -9.34 -2.26 10.25
N GLU A 174 -10.46 -2.70 10.82
CA GLU A 174 -10.71 -4.12 11.09
C GLU A 174 -10.70 -4.94 9.79
N THR A 175 -11.37 -4.47 8.74
CA THR A 175 -11.38 -5.16 7.44
C THR A 175 -9.97 -5.31 6.89
N LEU A 176 -9.18 -4.24 6.86
CA LEU A 176 -7.78 -4.28 6.42
C LEU A 176 -6.94 -5.25 7.24
N ALA A 177 -7.11 -5.23 8.57
CA ALA A 177 -6.38 -6.12 9.47
C ALA A 177 -6.71 -7.59 9.17
N ARG A 178 -7.99 -7.93 8.97
CA ARG A 178 -8.41 -9.28 8.56
C ARG A 178 -7.88 -9.67 7.19
N ASP A 179 -7.87 -8.73 6.25
CA ASP A 179 -7.34 -8.93 4.91
C ASP A 179 -5.80 -9.00 4.86
N GLY A 180 -5.13 -8.87 6.00
CA GLY A 180 -3.68 -9.05 6.09
C GLY A 180 -2.86 -7.82 5.68
N ILE A 181 -3.49 -6.66 5.49
CA ILE A 181 -2.81 -5.39 5.23
C ILE A 181 -2.18 -4.90 6.54
N ASN A 182 -0.96 -4.39 6.49
CA ASN A 182 -0.25 -3.91 7.67
C ASN A 182 0.28 -2.48 7.57
N GLY A 183 -0.12 -1.76 6.53
CA GLY A 183 0.22 -0.35 6.42
C GLY A 183 -0.72 0.42 5.50
N ILE A 184 -0.95 1.67 5.85
CA ILE A 184 -1.67 2.66 5.04
C ILE A 184 -0.80 3.89 4.86
N TRP A 185 -0.93 4.55 3.72
CA TRP A 185 -0.17 5.77 3.46
C TRP A 185 -1.07 6.99 3.28
N LEU A 186 -0.58 8.14 3.74
CA LEU A 186 -1.18 9.46 3.58
C LEU A 186 -0.17 10.45 2.97
N VAL A 187 -0.67 11.48 2.31
CA VAL A 187 0.15 12.47 1.59
C VAL A 187 0.56 13.61 2.51
N THR A 188 1.87 13.92 2.54
CA THR A 188 2.40 15.08 3.26
C THR A 188 3.76 15.50 2.67
N GLN A 189 4.37 16.55 3.21
CA GLN A 189 5.69 17.05 2.83
C GLN A 189 6.61 17.16 4.05
N LEU A 190 7.93 17.06 3.84
CA LEU A 190 8.91 17.16 4.93
C LEU A 190 8.75 18.45 5.73
N GLN A 191 8.64 19.60 5.05
CA GLN A 191 8.57 20.91 5.70
C GLN A 191 7.25 21.17 6.44
N GLU A 192 6.20 20.40 6.18
CA GLU A 192 4.93 20.51 6.91
C GLU A 192 4.97 19.83 8.28
N LEU A 193 5.82 18.82 8.46
CA LEU A 193 5.91 18.00 9.65
C LEU A 193 7.20 18.16 10.43
N GLY A 194 8.31 18.38 9.73
CA GLY A 194 9.65 18.37 10.30
C GLY A 194 10.30 19.75 10.39
N VAL A 195 11.26 19.87 11.28
CA VAL A 195 12.13 21.05 11.45
C VAL A 195 13.59 20.65 11.33
N SER A 196 14.39 21.55 10.77
CA SER A 196 15.86 21.43 10.71
C SER A 196 16.51 22.77 11.08
N SER A 197 17.83 22.80 11.21
CA SER A 197 18.57 24.03 11.41
C SER A 197 18.44 25.06 10.25
N PHE A 198 17.95 24.62 9.10
CA PHE A 198 17.73 25.43 7.90
C PHE A 198 16.30 25.94 7.74
N THR A 199 15.30 25.29 8.40
CA THR A 199 13.88 25.59 8.19
C THR A 199 13.25 26.32 9.36
N GLN A 200 12.24 27.12 9.04
CA GLN A 200 11.31 27.64 10.05
C GLN A 200 10.20 26.60 10.26
N GLU A 201 9.67 26.53 11.48
CA GLU A 201 8.54 25.67 11.80
C GLU A 201 7.29 26.11 11.03
N ASP A 202 6.61 25.17 10.36
CA ASP A 202 5.31 25.44 9.73
C ASP A 202 4.28 25.83 10.81
N PRO A 203 3.46 26.88 10.58
CA PRO A 203 2.48 27.36 11.56
C PRO A 203 1.50 26.30 12.05
N HIS A 204 1.19 25.29 11.23
CA HIS A 204 0.24 24.22 11.53
C HIS A 204 0.92 22.90 11.92
N ARG A 205 2.24 22.85 12.04
CA ARG A 205 3.01 21.65 12.35
C ARG A 205 2.48 20.94 13.60
N LYS A 206 2.26 21.66 14.68
CA LYS A 206 1.78 21.05 15.95
C LYS A 206 0.42 20.36 15.78
N GLN A 207 -0.49 20.99 15.04
CA GLN A 207 -1.80 20.43 14.73
C GLN A 207 -1.68 19.15 13.91
N ARG A 208 -0.85 19.18 12.84
CA ARG A 208 -0.61 18.01 11.99
C ARG A 208 -0.01 16.85 12.78
N LEU A 209 1.04 17.10 13.57
CA LEU A 209 1.69 16.06 14.38
C LEU A 209 0.74 15.46 15.43
N ALA A 210 -0.09 16.29 16.07
CA ALA A 210 -1.07 15.83 17.04
C ALA A 210 -2.13 14.92 16.42
N LYS A 211 -2.64 15.27 15.22
CA LYS A 211 -3.59 14.40 14.50
C LYS A 211 -2.90 13.14 13.97
N LEU A 212 -1.72 13.27 13.42
CA LEU A 212 -0.94 12.14 12.90
C LEU A 212 -0.64 11.11 14.01
N SER A 213 -0.30 11.56 15.23
CA SER A 213 -0.11 10.67 16.38
C SER A 213 -1.39 9.91 16.72
N ARG A 214 -2.55 10.60 16.80
CA ARG A 214 -3.84 9.94 17.08
C ARG A 214 -4.20 8.90 16.02
N VAL A 215 -4.00 9.21 14.74
CA VAL A 215 -4.25 8.27 13.64
C VAL A 215 -3.30 7.07 13.72
N ALA A 216 -2.00 7.31 13.98
CA ALA A 216 -1.02 6.25 14.12
C ALA A 216 -1.32 5.33 15.32
N GLU A 217 -1.72 5.88 16.47
CA GLU A 217 -2.14 5.12 17.66
C GLU A 217 -3.38 4.29 17.37
N LYS A 218 -4.41 4.89 16.75
CA LYS A 218 -5.62 4.18 16.34
C LYS A 218 -5.31 3.01 15.42
N CYS A 219 -4.55 3.24 14.35
CA CYS A 219 -4.17 2.21 13.38
C CYS A 219 -3.36 1.08 14.04
N SER A 220 -2.48 1.39 15.01
CA SER A 220 -1.66 0.39 15.70
C SER A 220 -2.49 -0.65 16.47
N ARG A 221 -3.67 -0.29 16.96
CA ARG A 221 -4.62 -1.21 17.61
C ARG A 221 -5.13 -2.30 16.65
N TYR A 222 -5.02 -2.07 15.35
CA TYR A 222 -5.36 -3.00 14.29
C TYR A 222 -4.14 -3.65 13.63
N GLY A 223 -2.93 -3.41 14.16
CA GLY A 223 -1.68 -3.91 13.56
C GLY A 223 -1.31 -3.21 12.26
N ILE A 224 -1.81 -2.01 12.04
CA ILE A 224 -1.59 -1.20 10.83
C ILE A 224 -0.70 -0.02 11.17
N LYS A 225 0.39 0.16 10.43
CA LYS A 225 1.26 1.32 10.54
C LYS A 225 0.90 2.40 9.53
N VAL A 226 0.98 3.66 9.96
CA VAL A 226 0.82 4.80 9.06
C VAL A 226 2.15 5.12 8.40
N TRP A 227 2.13 5.32 7.09
CA TRP A 227 3.27 5.67 6.25
C TRP A 227 3.07 7.05 5.64
N LEU A 228 4.13 7.81 5.52
CA LEU A 228 4.10 9.12 4.89
C LEU A 228 4.47 8.97 3.41
N PHE A 229 3.54 9.36 2.53
CA PHE A 229 3.85 9.42 1.10
C PHE A 229 4.34 10.81 0.75
N MET A 230 5.48 10.86 0.09
CA MET A 230 6.17 12.10 -0.26
C MET A 230 6.79 12.05 -1.66
N ILE A 231 7.18 13.22 -2.16
CA ILE A 231 8.03 13.40 -3.34
C ILE A 231 9.14 14.35 -2.88
N GLU A 232 10.19 13.82 -2.29
CA GLU A 232 11.16 14.64 -1.54
C GLU A 232 12.63 14.33 -1.91
N PRO A 233 13.52 15.28 -1.67
CA PRO A 233 13.28 16.68 -1.30
C PRO A 233 12.69 17.45 -2.49
N PHE A 234 11.49 18.00 -2.32
CA PHE A 234 10.76 18.65 -3.41
C PHE A 234 11.44 19.94 -3.87
N ALA A 235 11.72 20.04 -5.17
CA ALA A 235 12.37 21.24 -5.75
C ALA A 235 11.53 22.50 -5.53
N LEU A 236 12.18 23.59 -5.16
CA LEU A 236 11.54 24.82 -4.73
C LEU A 236 11.63 25.94 -5.79
N PRO A 237 10.60 26.81 -5.89
CA PRO A 237 10.66 27.97 -6.76
C PRO A 237 11.68 29.02 -6.26
N ASP A 238 12.02 29.96 -7.13
CA ASP A 238 13.04 31.00 -6.82
C ASP A 238 12.67 31.89 -5.63
N ASP A 239 11.40 32.10 -5.36
CA ASP A 239 10.89 32.92 -4.27
C ASP A 239 10.69 32.14 -2.95
N ALA A 240 10.97 30.83 -2.92
CA ALA A 240 10.84 30.04 -1.70
C ALA A 240 11.80 30.52 -0.60
N PRO A 241 11.30 30.74 0.65
CA PRO A 241 12.13 31.26 1.74
C PRO A 241 13.39 30.43 2.03
N LEU A 242 13.26 29.08 1.93
CA LEU A 242 14.39 28.16 2.13
C LEU A 242 15.48 28.37 1.06
N TYR A 243 15.07 28.49 -0.20
CA TYR A 243 16.03 28.76 -1.29
C TYR A 243 16.71 30.10 -1.15
N GLN A 244 15.97 31.14 -0.80
CA GLN A 244 16.51 32.51 -0.64
C GLN A 244 17.54 32.61 0.51
N LYS A 245 17.29 31.87 1.61
CA LYS A 245 18.17 31.94 2.80
C LYS A 245 19.33 30.96 2.74
N HIS A 246 19.14 29.80 2.10
CA HIS A 246 20.07 28.69 2.09
C HIS A 246 20.31 28.14 0.67
N PRO A 247 20.84 28.99 -0.26
CA PRO A 247 21.10 28.54 -1.63
C PRO A 247 22.15 27.42 -1.70
N GLU A 248 22.96 27.22 -0.66
CA GLU A 248 23.93 26.12 -0.55
C GLU A 248 23.31 24.74 -0.49
N LEU A 249 21.98 24.60 -0.23
CA LEU A 249 21.25 23.35 -0.27
C LEU A 249 20.95 22.89 -1.71
N PHE A 250 21.05 23.77 -2.69
CA PHE A 250 20.52 23.56 -4.01
C PHE A 250 21.59 23.40 -5.08
N MET A 251 21.19 22.85 -6.21
CA MET A 251 22.03 22.72 -7.38
C MET A 251 22.53 24.09 -7.86
N ARG A 252 23.84 24.22 -8.14
CA ARG A 252 24.45 25.49 -8.57
C ARG A 252 24.03 25.89 -9.98
N ALA A 253 23.84 24.91 -10.88
CA ALA A 253 23.39 25.19 -12.23
C ALA A 253 21.87 25.45 -12.24
N LYS A 254 21.48 26.58 -12.83
CA LYS A 254 20.06 26.89 -13.06
C LYS A 254 19.63 26.38 -14.43
N ILE A 255 18.47 25.73 -14.47
CA ILE A 255 17.83 25.29 -15.69
C ILE A 255 16.62 26.21 -15.94
N PRO A 256 16.58 26.94 -17.06
CA PRO A 256 15.47 27.83 -17.35
C PRO A 256 14.13 27.12 -17.30
N GLY A 257 13.15 27.67 -16.58
CA GLY A 257 11.82 27.10 -16.44
C GLY A 257 11.68 25.94 -15.44
N MET A 258 12.78 25.51 -14.80
CA MET A 258 12.74 24.49 -13.75
C MET A 258 12.87 25.10 -12.36
N LYS A 259 12.28 24.42 -11.37
CA LYS A 259 12.48 24.72 -9.96
C LYS A 259 13.88 24.32 -9.51
N ASN A 260 14.33 24.87 -8.38
CA ASN A 260 15.65 24.62 -7.81
C ASN A 260 15.68 23.24 -7.14
N CYS A 261 16.43 22.31 -7.71
CA CYS A 261 16.62 20.96 -7.16
C CYS A 261 17.66 20.98 -6.05
N PHE A 262 17.45 20.13 -5.04
CA PHE A 262 18.44 19.94 -3.98
C PHE A 262 19.71 19.27 -4.51
N CYS A 263 20.85 19.58 -3.85
CA CYS A 263 22.17 19.08 -4.24
C CYS A 263 22.75 18.13 -3.18
N PRO A 264 22.61 16.80 -3.29
CA PRO A 264 23.17 15.86 -2.32
C PRO A 264 24.71 15.82 -2.28
N ALA A 265 25.40 16.53 -3.18
CA ALA A 265 26.84 16.77 -3.06
C ALA A 265 27.19 17.83 -1.99
N SER A 266 26.21 18.63 -1.56
CA SER A 266 26.36 19.60 -0.47
C SER A 266 26.15 18.92 0.89
N GLU A 267 27.09 19.09 1.81
CA GLU A 267 26.96 18.56 3.17
C GLU A 267 25.80 19.24 3.91
N SER A 268 25.46 20.48 3.60
CA SER A 268 24.28 21.17 4.14
C SER A 268 22.99 20.47 3.74
N THR A 269 22.88 19.99 2.49
CA THR A 269 21.72 19.19 2.05
C THR A 269 21.61 17.87 2.80
N ILE A 270 22.73 17.19 3.01
CA ILE A 270 22.78 15.94 3.77
C ILE A 270 22.36 16.18 5.23
N GLN A 271 22.84 17.26 5.83
CA GLN A 271 22.44 17.66 7.18
C GLN A 271 20.93 18.00 7.25
N TYR A 272 20.44 18.80 6.31
CA TYR A 272 19.01 19.13 6.21
C TYR A 272 18.13 17.87 6.17
N LEU A 273 18.44 16.92 5.29
CA LEU A 273 17.66 15.70 5.14
C LEU A 273 17.67 14.82 6.41
N ARG A 274 18.83 14.70 7.07
CA ARG A 274 18.95 13.97 8.34
C ARG A 274 18.16 14.60 9.46
N GLU A 275 18.29 15.91 9.63
CA GLU A 275 17.65 16.64 10.74
C GLU A 275 16.13 16.62 10.62
N ILE A 276 15.60 16.94 9.44
CA ILE A 276 14.16 17.07 9.23
C ILE A 276 13.46 15.69 9.35
N THR A 277 14.04 14.64 8.81
CA THR A 277 13.48 13.29 8.93
C THR A 277 13.61 12.74 10.36
N LYS A 278 14.74 12.99 11.04
CA LYS A 278 14.89 12.66 12.47
C LYS A 278 13.81 13.33 13.32
N ASP A 279 13.56 14.61 13.09
CA ASP A 279 12.58 15.38 13.87
C ASP A 279 11.16 14.83 13.70
N ILE A 280 10.75 14.49 12.48
CA ILE A 280 9.44 13.86 12.20
C ILE A 280 9.30 12.54 12.98
N PHE A 281 10.27 11.65 12.85
CA PHE A 281 10.18 10.31 13.44
C PHE A 281 10.45 10.29 14.96
N SER A 282 11.12 11.31 15.51
CA SER A 282 11.18 11.53 16.95
C SER A 282 9.85 12.06 17.50
N SER A 283 9.13 12.88 16.71
CA SER A 283 7.83 13.44 17.09
C SER A 283 6.70 12.39 17.04
N VAL A 284 6.74 11.46 16.08
CA VAL A 284 5.74 10.39 15.93
C VAL A 284 6.43 9.03 15.68
N PRO A 285 6.99 8.40 16.72
CA PRO A 285 7.76 7.15 16.60
C PRO A 285 6.97 5.94 16.11
N ALA A 286 5.64 5.99 16.16
CA ALA A 286 4.73 4.92 15.75
C ALA A 286 4.60 4.77 14.22
N LEU A 287 5.12 5.72 13.43
CA LEU A 287 5.09 5.66 11.97
C LEU A 287 5.84 4.44 11.42
N GLY A 288 5.31 3.87 10.33
CA GLY A 288 5.95 2.77 9.62
C GLY A 288 7.17 3.19 8.79
N GLY A 289 7.13 4.42 8.26
CA GLY A 289 8.20 4.94 7.42
C GLY A 289 7.73 5.97 6.41
N ILE A 290 8.56 6.17 5.39
CA ILE A 290 8.26 7.03 4.23
C ILE A 290 8.20 6.17 2.97
N VAL A 291 7.20 6.43 2.13
CA VAL A 291 7.18 6.04 0.71
C VAL A 291 7.50 7.30 -0.08
N ASP A 292 8.67 7.37 -0.66
CA ASP A 292 9.18 8.57 -1.31
C ASP A 292 9.42 8.35 -2.80
N ILE A 293 8.74 9.12 -3.66
CA ILE A 293 9.11 9.20 -5.08
C ILE A 293 10.39 10.04 -5.19
N VAL A 294 11.51 9.38 -5.21
CA VAL A 294 12.83 10.00 -5.25
C VAL A 294 13.26 10.41 -6.66
N TYR A 295 12.67 9.79 -7.67
CA TYR A 295 12.86 10.06 -9.08
C TYR A 295 11.57 9.79 -9.87
N GLY A 296 11.12 10.74 -10.68
CA GLY A 296 9.89 10.59 -11.47
C GLY A 296 9.46 11.91 -12.12
N GLU A 297 8.15 12.15 -12.14
CA GLU A 297 7.54 13.30 -12.83
C GLU A 297 7.86 14.67 -12.19
N ARG A 298 8.27 14.69 -10.92
CA ARG A 298 8.57 15.92 -10.19
C ARG A 298 10.05 16.06 -9.91
N PRO A 299 10.60 17.28 -10.06
CA PRO A 299 11.98 17.52 -9.73
C PRO A 299 12.22 17.48 -8.21
N THR A 300 13.24 16.72 -7.80
CA THR A 300 13.68 16.54 -6.41
C THR A 300 15.16 16.93 -6.27
N THR A 301 16.05 15.99 -6.45
CA THR A 301 17.50 16.21 -6.51
C THR A 301 17.96 16.44 -7.97
N CYS A 302 19.19 16.86 -8.17
CA CYS A 302 19.72 17.16 -9.51
C CYS A 302 19.59 16.01 -10.55
N PRO A 303 19.62 14.71 -10.22
CA PRO A 303 19.30 13.65 -11.19
C PRO A 303 17.92 13.75 -11.82
N SER A 304 16.92 14.25 -11.10
CA SER A 304 15.55 14.39 -11.62
C SER A 304 15.37 15.54 -12.63
N THR A 305 16.43 16.32 -12.89
CA THR A 305 16.44 17.30 -13.99
C THR A 305 16.57 16.65 -15.37
N LYS A 306 16.83 15.34 -15.42
CA LYS A 306 16.98 14.56 -16.64
C LYS A 306 15.74 13.69 -16.89
N PHE A 307 15.50 13.39 -18.15
CA PHE A 307 14.47 12.41 -18.52
C PHE A 307 14.96 10.98 -18.23
N SER A 308 14.03 10.08 -17.96
CA SER A 308 14.31 8.69 -17.64
C SER A 308 15.10 7.90 -18.73
N HIS A 309 15.19 8.44 -19.93
CA HIS A 309 15.93 7.87 -21.05
C HIS A 309 17.18 8.68 -21.46
N ASP A 310 17.55 9.71 -20.69
CA ASP A 310 18.68 10.58 -21.00
C ASP A 310 19.92 10.19 -20.19
N ASP A 311 20.93 9.67 -20.87
CA ASP A 311 22.23 9.27 -20.30
C ASP A 311 23.28 10.41 -20.26
N SER A 312 22.94 11.63 -20.72
CA SER A 312 23.85 12.77 -20.66
C SER A 312 24.26 13.11 -19.21
N PRO A 313 25.42 13.71 -18.99
CA PRO A 313 25.84 14.15 -17.65
C PRO A 313 24.87 15.21 -17.04
N ILE A 314 24.76 15.24 -15.71
CA ILE A 314 24.06 16.31 -15.00
C ILE A 314 24.86 17.61 -15.15
N LEU A 315 24.21 18.76 -15.35
CA LEU A 315 24.86 20.04 -15.61
C LEU A 315 25.94 20.45 -14.58
N CYS A 316 25.80 20.05 -13.32
CA CYS A 316 26.77 20.32 -12.26
C CYS A 316 27.79 19.18 -12.03
N GLN A 317 27.78 18.11 -12.81
CA GLN A 317 28.58 16.92 -12.51
C GLN A 317 30.07 17.20 -12.54
N ASP A 318 30.53 18.03 -13.44
CA ASP A 318 31.96 18.45 -13.51
C ASP A 318 32.44 19.15 -12.23
N GLN A 319 31.53 19.83 -11.52
CA GLN A 319 31.82 20.57 -10.29
C GLN A 319 31.78 19.65 -9.05
N CYS A 320 30.83 18.74 -8.96
CA CYS A 320 30.65 17.85 -7.80
C CYS A 320 31.42 16.52 -7.91
N LYS A 321 31.85 16.12 -9.11
CA LYS A 321 32.57 14.88 -9.41
C LYS A 321 31.85 13.58 -9.01
N LEU A 322 30.57 13.65 -8.65
CA LEU A 322 29.74 12.50 -8.31
C LEU A 322 28.92 12.09 -9.54
N ASN A 323 28.80 10.78 -9.74
CA ASN A 323 27.87 10.27 -10.74
C ASN A 323 26.42 10.24 -10.20
N THR A 324 25.47 10.02 -11.07
CA THR A 324 24.04 10.07 -10.75
C THR A 324 23.65 9.09 -9.63
N ASN A 325 24.20 7.88 -9.64
CA ASN A 325 23.91 6.87 -8.60
C ASN A 325 24.49 7.24 -7.24
N GLU A 326 25.69 7.81 -7.19
CA GLU A 326 26.32 8.30 -5.96
C GLU A 326 25.54 9.46 -5.35
N ILE A 327 25.03 10.38 -6.17
CA ILE A 327 24.17 11.49 -5.73
C ILE A 327 22.89 10.95 -5.09
N MET A 328 22.21 10.02 -5.76
CA MET A 328 20.99 9.40 -5.24
C MET A 328 21.26 8.62 -3.96
N GLN A 329 22.33 7.84 -3.92
CA GLN A 329 22.72 7.07 -2.74
C GLN A 329 22.95 7.97 -1.51
N LYS A 330 23.65 9.09 -1.66
CA LYS A 330 23.90 10.05 -0.57
C LYS A 330 22.58 10.63 -0.01
N ALA A 331 21.67 11.04 -0.89
CA ALA A 331 20.36 11.55 -0.47
C ALA A 331 19.54 10.51 0.30
N LEU A 332 19.43 9.31 -0.25
CA LEU A 332 18.68 8.21 0.35
C LEU A 332 19.26 7.77 1.70
N GLN A 333 20.58 7.72 1.79
CA GLN A 333 21.25 7.39 3.06
C GLN A 333 20.98 8.45 4.12
N ALA A 334 21.02 9.73 3.75
CA ALA A 334 20.75 10.82 4.69
C ALA A 334 19.31 10.76 5.24
N ILE A 335 18.33 10.53 4.37
CA ILE A 335 16.92 10.36 4.77
C ILE A 335 16.77 9.12 5.70
N SER A 336 17.34 7.98 5.31
CA SER A 336 17.29 6.75 6.10
C SER A 336 17.95 6.89 7.47
N ASP A 337 19.13 7.52 7.53
CA ASP A 337 19.84 7.80 8.79
C ASP A 337 18.98 8.65 9.74
N GLY A 338 18.31 9.69 9.21
CA GLY A 338 17.43 10.53 10.00
C GLY A 338 16.20 9.77 10.51
N ILE A 339 15.54 8.99 9.65
CA ILE A 339 14.41 8.13 10.03
C ILE A 339 14.81 7.21 11.18
N LYS A 340 15.93 6.49 11.07
CA LYS A 340 16.41 5.55 12.08
C LYS A 340 16.84 6.22 13.38
N ALA A 341 17.37 7.42 13.29
CA ALA A 341 17.72 8.21 14.47
C ALA A 341 16.48 8.64 15.27
N GLY A 342 15.32 8.80 14.62
CA GLY A 342 14.05 9.10 15.28
C GLY A 342 13.24 7.86 15.66
N SER A 343 13.24 6.82 14.82
CA SER A 343 12.52 5.55 15.05
C SER A 343 13.28 4.38 14.41
N LYS A 344 13.75 3.44 15.24
CA LYS A 344 14.60 2.32 14.77
C LYS A 344 13.90 1.39 13.79
N ASP A 345 12.60 1.21 13.93
CA ASP A 345 11.79 0.25 13.15
C ASP A 345 11.24 0.83 11.86
N ALA A 346 11.21 2.16 11.76
CA ALA A 346 10.71 2.85 10.58
C ALA A 346 11.66 2.67 9.37
N LYS A 347 11.09 2.64 8.16
CA LYS A 347 11.81 2.34 6.92
C LYS A 347 11.63 3.44 5.88
N LEU A 348 12.58 3.52 4.96
CA LEU A 348 12.44 4.29 3.72
C LEU A 348 12.16 3.34 2.56
N ILE A 349 11.09 3.61 1.82
CA ILE A 349 10.83 3.04 0.50
C ILE A 349 11.17 4.11 -0.53
N ALA A 350 12.27 3.92 -1.24
CA ALA A 350 12.70 4.78 -2.32
C ALA A 350 12.05 4.33 -3.63
N TRP A 351 11.06 5.06 -4.09
CA TRP A 351 10.33 4.71 -5.29
C TRP A 351 10.87 5.47 -6.52
N TYR A 352 11.40 4.71 -7.45
CA TYR A 352 11.79 5.18 -8.78
C TYR A 352 10.58 5.08 -9.70
N TYR A 353 9.82 6.16 -9.75
CA TYR A 353 8.62 6.26 -10.56
C TYR A 353 8.98 6.64 -12.01
N MET A 354 9.04 5.66 -12.87
CA MET A 354 9.43 5.79 -14.28
C MET A 354 8.36 5.13 -15.17
N PRO A 355 7.28 5.85 -15.49
CA PRO A 355 6.08 5.25 -16.11
C PRO A 355 6.24 4.92 -17.60
N HIS A 356 7.33 5.30 -18.25
CA HIS A 356 7.40 5.26 -19.71
C HIS A 356 7.79 3.90 -20.29
N ALA A 357 7.25 3.60 -21.47
CA ALA A 357 7.58 2.43 -22.27
C ALA A 357 8.95 2.51 -22.95
N ALA A 358 9.55 3.72 -23.03
CA ALA A 358 10.85 3.93 -23.65
C ALA A 358 11.99 3.19 -22.92
N PRO A 359 13.10 2.87 -23.59
CA PRO A 359 14.30 2.35 -22.94
C PRO A 359 14.77 3.30 -21.84
N LEU A 360 15.08 2.74 -20.67
CA LEU A 360 15.54 3.52 -19.54
C LEU A 360 17.01 3.94 -19.71
N ALA A 361 17.35 5.13 -19.20
CA ALA A 361 18.74 5.55 -19.02
C ALA A 361 19.52 4.56 -18.14
N SER A 362 20.83 4.52 -18.28
CA SER A 362 21.67 3.53 -17.58
C SER A 362 21.56 3.64 -16.06
N PHE A 363 21.47 4.85 -15.51
CA PHE A 363 21.30 5.03 -14.06
C PHE A 363 19.93 4.53 -13.56
N CYS A 364 18.88 4.65 -14.37
CA CYS A 364 17.56 4.12 -14.06
C CYS A 364 17.50 2.58 -14.10
N ARG A 365 18.35 1.94 -14.86
CA ARG A 365 18.49 0.47 -14.88
C ARG A 365 19.26 -0.05 -13.66
N ASN A 366 20.17 0.76 -13.14
CA ASN A 366 21.11 0.35 -12.09
C ASN A 366 20.69 0.83 -10.68
N PHE A 367 19.61 1.59 -10.51
CA PHE A 367 19.21 2.19 -9.25
C PHE A 367 19.14 1.17 -8.10
N ALA A 368 18.61 -0.02 -8.37
CA ALA A 368 18.42 -1.06 -7.37
C ALA A 368 19.75 -1.51 -6.74
N LYS A 369 20.80 -1.60 -7.55
CA LYS A 369 22.16 -1.93 -7.10
C LYS A 369 22.77 -0.85 -6.20
N TYR A 370 22.50 0.42 -6.48
CA TYR A 370 23.10 1.56 -5.78
C TYR A 370 22.23 2.13 -4.65
N THR A 371 20.99 1.66 -4.50
CA THR A 371 20.17 2.02 -3.34
C THR A 371 20.80 1.48 -2.05
N PRO A 372 20.90 2.27 -0.97
CA PRO A 372 21.47 1.84 0.29
C PRO A 372 20.86 0.53 0.81
N GLU A 373 21.64 -0.28 1.51
CA GLU A 373 21.25 -1.64 1.93
C GLU A 373 19.98 -1.66 2.80
N ASP A 374 19.82 -0.65 3.63
CA ASP A 374 18.74 -0.51 4.58
C ASP A 374 17.48 0.20 4.02
N VAL A 375 17.57 0.67 2.77
CA VAL A 375 16.48 1.33 2.03
C VAL A 375 15.81 0.33 1.10
N ILE A 376 14.49 0.32 1.05
CA ILE A 376 13.72 -0.53 0.14
C ILE A 376 13.73 0.13 -1.25
N ALA A 377 14.37 -0.51 -2.23
CA ALA A 377 14.32 -0.06 -3.62
C ALA A 377 12.99 -0.46 -4.25
N GLN A 378 12.14 0.50 -4.61
CA GLN A 378 10.83 0.22 -5.21
C GLN A 378 10.75 0.67 -6.65
N PHE A 379 10.13 -0.15 -7.49
CA PHE A 379 9.86 0.13 -8.89
C PHE A 379 8.49 -0.35 -9.32
N ASN A 380 7.98 0.18 -10.44
CA ASN A 380 6.68 -0.19 -10.97
C ASN A 380 6.73 -1.59 -11.59
N PHE A 381 5.86 -2.47 -11.15
CA PHE A 381 5.86 -3.89 -11.51
C PHE A 381 5.41 -4.13 -12.96
N GLU A 382 4.42 -3.37 -13.41
CA GLU A 382 3.81 -3.52 -14.75
C GLU A 382 4.46 -2.64 -15.83
N SER A 383 5.05 -1.50 -15.46
CA SER A 383 5.56 -0.49 -16.40
C SER A 383 6.53 -1.04 -17.43
N GLY A 384 6.21 -0.81 -18.71
CA GLY A 384 6.98 -1.30 -19.84
C GLY A 384 6.80 -2.77 -20.13
N GLY A 385 5.82 -3.43 -19.51
CA GLY A 385 5.41 -4.79 -19.88
C GLY A 385 4.86 -4.84 -21.31
N GLU A 386 5.01 -5.97 -21.98
CA GLU A 386 4.66 -6.11 -23.39
C GLU A 386 3.68 -7.25 -23.59
N LYS A 387 2.71 -7.02 -24.47
CA LYS A 387 1.78 -8.05 -24.97
C LYS A 387 1.64 -7.97 -26.48
N ILE A 388 1.41 -9.12 -27.12
CA ILE A 388 1.01 -9.17 -28.53
C ILE A 388 -0.50 -9.40 -28.57
N GLN A 389 -1.24 -8.44 -29.11
CA GLN A 389 -2.68 -8.56 -29.34
C GLN A 389 -2.99 -8.18 -30.80
N LEU A 390 -3.83 -8.97 -31.46
CA LEU A 390 -4.19 -8.77 -32.88
C LEU A 390 -2.95 -8.62 -33.80
N GLY A 391 -1.88 -9.38 -33.52
CA GLY A 391 -0.64 -9.36 -34.27
C GLY A 391 0.24 -8.11 -34.10
N LYS A 392 -0.11 -7.22 -33.17
CA LYS A 392 0.66 -6.02 -32.83
C LYS A 392 1.23 -6.10 -31.42
N LYS A 393 2.43 -5.58 -31.26
CA LYS A 393 3.09 -5.44 -29.96
C LYS A 393 2.59 -4.16 -29.29
N HIS A 394 2.14 -4.30 -28.05
CA HIS A 394 1.69 -3.20 -27.18
C HIS A 394 2.50 -3.18 -25.90
N CYS A 395 2.69 -1.98 -25.34
CA CYS A 395 3.38 -1.78 -24.05
C CYS A 395 2.39 -1.32 -22.98
N ALA A 396 2.61 -1.79 -21.74
CA ALA A 396 1.96 -1.25 -20.56
C ALA A 396 2.61 0.08 -20.15
N GLY A 397 1.77 1.05 -19.81
CA GLY A 397 2.15 2.13 -18.90
C GLY A 397 2.09 1.67 -17.45
N ASP A 398 1.61 2.54 -16.57
CA ASP A 398 1.34 2.19 -15.17
C ASP A 398 -0.11 1.77 -14.96
N TYR A 399 -0.37 1.10 -13.82
CA TYR A 399 -1.72 0.83 -13.31
C TYR A 399 -2.50 -0.21 -14.14
N TRP A 400 -1.81 -1.25 -14.62
CA TRP A 400 -2.41 -2.32 -15.41
C TRP A 400 -2.72 -3.57 -14.58
N VAL A 401 -3.99 -3.79 -14.25
CA VAL A 401 -4.45 -5.03 -13.59
C VAL A 401 -4.37 -6.20 -14.55
N SER A 402 -4.75 -6.02 -15.83
CA SER A 402 -4.78 -7.07 -16.87
C SER A 402 -3.41 -7.59 -17.29
N TYR A 403 -2.32 -6.96 -16.83
CA TYR A 403 -0.96 -7.45 -17.07
C TYR A 403 -0.43 -8.17 -15.83
N GLU A 404 -0.20 -9.46 -15.93
CA GLU A 404 0.30 -10.28 -14.82
C GLU A 404 1.72 -9.91 -14.40
N GLY A 405 2.59 -9.54 -15.34
CA GLY A 405 3.97 -9.15 -15.08
C GLY A 405 4.86 -10.25 -14.51
N PRO A 406 5.99 -9.88 -13.94
CA PRO A 406 6.55 -8.52 -13.98
C PRO A 406 7.00 -8.10 -15.37
N ALA A 407 7.08 -6.77 -15.59
CA ALA A 407 7.81 -6.25 -16.75
C ALA A 407 9.29 -6.62 -16.66
N GLU A 408 9.95 -6.80 -17.83
CA GLU A 408 11.37 -7.23 -17.85
C GLU A 408 12.27 -6.26 -17.06
N ARG A 409 12.04 -4.94 -17.18
CA ARG A 409 12.81 -3.93 -16.43
C ARG A 409 12.64 -4.05 -14.91
N TYR A 410 11.48 -4.51 -14.43
CA TYR A 410 11.29 -4.81 -13.00
C TYR A 410 12.08 -6.05 -12.58
N ARG A 411 12.03 -7.10 -13.40
CA ARG A 411 12.79 -8.34 -13.19
C ARG A 411 14.29 -8.07 -13.11
N GLU A 412 14.82 -7.29 -14.06
CA GLU A 412 16.23 -6.88 -14.07
C GLU A 412 16.60 -6.12 -12.78
N ALA A 413 15.78 -5.14 -12.36
CA ALA A 413 16.02 -4.38 -11.14
C ALA A 413 15.99 -5.28 -9.89
N ALA A 414 15.02 -6.19 -9.80
CA ALA A 414 14.91 -7.13 -8.67
C ALA A 414 16.10 -8.08 -8.60
N LEU A 415 16.58 -8.60 -9.71
CA LEU A 415 17.77 -9.48 -9.76
C LEU A 415 19.07 -8.74 -9.41
N GLN A 416 19.15 -7.44 -9.70
CA GLN A 416 20.29 -6.61 -9.31
C GLN A 416 20.29 -6.24 -7.81
N ARG A 417 19.15 -6.35 -7.13
CA ARG A 417 19.00 -5.98 -5.72
C ARG A 417 19.50 -7.09 -4.79
N THR A 418 20.81 -7.31 -4.76
CA THR A 418 21.45 -8.37 -3.97
C THR A 418 21.83 -7.94 -2.56
N ASN A 419 21.90 -6.64 -2.29
CA ASN A 419 22.41 -6.05 -1.05
C ASN A 419 21.34 -5.41 -0.16
N GLY A 420 20.05 -5.66 -0.41
CA GLY A 420 18.98 -5.07 0.39
C GLY A 420 17.58 -5.45 -0.12
N PRO A 421 16.51 -4.94 0.51
CA PRO A 421 15.15 -5.31 0.15
C PRO A 421 14.69 -4.64 -1.15
N MET A 422 13.97 -5.41 -1.98
CA MET A 422 13.24 -4.93 -3.16
C MET A 422 11.77 -4.73 -2.82
N GLY A 423 11.17 -3.66 -3.34
CA GLY A 423 9.76 -3.35 -3.27
C GLY A 423 9.09 -3.37 -4.65
N ALA A 424 7.80 -3.66 -4.66
CA ALA A 424 6.97 -3.61 -5.86
C ALA A 424 5.83 -2.61 -5.70
N LYS A 425 5.64 -1.75 -6.70
CA LYS A 425 4.39 -1.04 -6.86
C LYS A 425 3.54 -1.79 -7.86
N LEU A 426 2.39 -2.26 -7.42
CA LEU A 426 1.43 -2.99 -8.25
C LEU A 426 0.16 -2.17 -8.50
N GLN A 427 -0.71 -2.74 -9.35
CA GLN A 427 -2.11 -2.35 -9.45
C GLN A 427 -2.98 -3.60 -9.36
N LEU A 428 -3.93 -3.64 -8.40
CA LEU A 428 -4.63 -4.86 -8.03
C LEU A 428 -6.16 -4.74 -7.99
N GLY A 429 -6.73 -3.74 -7.34
CA GLY A 429 -8.18 -3.62 -7.23
C GLY A 429 -8.82 -3.24 -8.56
N CYS A 430 -8.53 -2.06 -9.03
CA CYS A 430 -8.86 -1.59 -10.37
C CYS A 430 -7.68 -0.79 -10.93
N GLY A 431 -7.66 -0.56 -12.23
CA GLY A 431 -6.62 0.22 -12.90
C GLY A 431 -7.21 1.36 -13.72
N HIS A 432 -6.39 2.06 -14.48
CA HIS A 432 -6.89 2.98 -15.49
C HIS A 432 -7.78 2.29 -16.53
N GLU A 433 -7.67 0.99 -16.64
CA GLU A 433 -8.49 0.16 -17.52
C GLU A 433 -9.98 0.25 -17.16
N LEU A 434 -10.31 0.32 -15.85
CA LEU A 434 -11.69 0.35 -15.37
C LEU A 434 -11.79 1.00 -13.97
N THR A 435 -11.44 2.26 -13.87
CA THR A 435 -11.36 3.00 -12.61
C THR A 435 -12.65 3.18 -11.80
N PRO A 436 -13.86 3.24 -12.40
CA PRO A 436 -15.06 3.51 -11.60
C PRO A 436 -15.55 2.32 -10.77
N VAL A 437 -14.99 1.13 -10.96
CA VAL A 437 -15.39 -0.03 -10.16
C VAL A 437 -14.58 -0.13 -8.87
N PRO A 438 -15.16 -0.61 -7.77
CA PRO A 438 -14.42 -0.83 -6.52
C PRO A 438 -13.24 -1.78 -6.72
N TYR A 439 -13.47 -2.89 -7.40
CA TYR A 439 -12.44 -3.85 -7.82
C TYR A 439 -12.93 -4.73 -8.98
N ILE A 440 -11.97 -5.31 -9.70
CA ILE A 440 -12.20 -6.29 -10.75
C ILE A 440 -11.94 -7.67 -10.15
N PRO A 441 -12.89 -8.62 -10.13
CA PRO A 441 -12.77 -9.88 -9.40
C PRO A 441 -11.89 -10.91 -10.13
N VAL A 442 -10.58 -10.67 -10.16
CA VAL A 442 -9.57 -11.49 -10.84
C VAL A 442 -8.46 -11.96 -9.87
N PRO A 443 -8.78 -12.69 -8.79
CA PRO A 443 -7.80 -13.09 -7.79
C PRO A 443 -6.71 -14.01 -8.33
N GLU A 444 -6.93 -14.66 -9.48
CA GLU A 444 -5.90 -15.44 -10.17
C GLU A 444 -4.76 -14.56 -10.72
N ILE A 445 -5.07 -13.38 -11.24
CA ILE A 445 -4.05 -12.41 -11.66
C ILE A 445 -3.20 -11.97 -10.46
N ALA A 446 -3.85 -11.71 -9.32
CA ALA A 446 -3.14 -11.41 -8.07
C ALA A 446 -2.22 -12.57 -7.65
N TYR A 447 -2.70 -13.82 -7.73
CA TYR A 447 -1.88 -15.01 -7.44
C TYR A 447 -0.62 -15.05 -8.29
N ASN A 448 -0.73 -14.85 -9.60
CA ASN A 448 0.39 -14.90 -10.52
C ASN A 448 1.40 -13.75 -10.26
N LYS A 449 0.92 -12.52 -9.98
CA LYS A 449 1.78 -11.40 -9.58
C LYS A 449 2.54 -11.69 -8.28
N TYR A 450 1.87 -12.21 -7.27
CA TYR A 450 2.48 -12.51 -5.97
C TYR A 450 3.46 -13.68 -6.04
N LYS A 451 3.17 -14.70 -6.84
CA LYS A 451 4.12 -15.79 -7.11
C LYS A 451 5.41 -15.27 -7.74
N ALA A 452 5.30 -14.39 -8.73
CA ALA A 452 6.48 -13.76 -9.33
C ALA A 452 7.26 -12.89 -8.33
N MET A 453 6.58 -12.16 -7.43
CA MET A 453 7.24 -11.43 -6.35
C MET A 453 7.94 -12.35 -5.36
N TYR A 454 7.33 -13.48 -5.02
CA TYR A 454 7.95 -14.51 -4.17
C TYR A 454 9.25 -15.06 -4.80
N GLU A 455 9.20 -15.45 -6.07
CA GLU A 455 10.35 -15.94 -6.83
C GLU A 455 11.49 -14.90 -6.94
N LEU A 456 11.14 -13.60 -7.00
CA LEU A 456 12.10 -12.50 -7.05
C LEU A 456 12.51 -11.97 -5.65
N ASN A 457 12.12 -12.67 -4.58
CA ASN A 457 12.46 -12.30 -3.20
C ASN A 457 12.04 -10.85 -2.80
N VAL A 458 10.94 -10.36 -3.32
CA VAL A 458 10.37 -9.04 -2.97
C VAL A 458 9.96 -9.01 -1.50
N LYS A 459 10.15 -7.88 -0.81
CA LYS A 459 9.89 -7.73 0.64
C LYS A 459 8.80 -6.74 0.98
N SER A 460 8.45 -5.86 0.07
CA SER A 460 7.38 -4.88 0.28
C SER A 460 6.53 -4.71 -0.96
N VAL A 461 5.26 -4.36 -0.76
CA VAL A 461 4.33 -4.08 -1.84
C VAL A 461 3.50 -2.84 -1.53
N LEU A 462 3.43 -1.95 -2.51
CA LEU A 462 2.41 -0.91 -2.61
C LEU A 462 1.35 -1.43 -3.57
N GLN A 463 0.20 -1.87 -3.03
CA GLN A 463 -0.77 -2.70 -3.77
C GLN A 463 -1.52 -1.96 -4.86
N SER A 464 -1.79 -0.67 -4.63
CA SER A 464 -2.51 0.17 -5.57
C SER A 464 -2.09 1.63 -5.39
N TRP A 465 -2.43 2.47 -6.36
CA TRP A 465 -2.19 3.92 -6.29
C TRP A 465 -3.35 4.65 -5.60
N TYR A 466 -3.80 5.78 -6.13
CA TYR A 466 -4.99 6.48 -5.62
C TYR A 466 -6.30 5.74 -5.89
N ILE A 467 -6.31 4.81 -6.83
CA ILE A 467 -7.44 4.00 -7.26
C ILE A 467 -7.18 2.53 -6.96
N GLY A 468 -8.24 1.74 -6.78
CA GLY A 468 -8.11 0.29 -6.56
C GLY A 468 -7.80 -0.12 -5.12
N ASN A 469 -8.03 0.77 -4.15
CA ASN A 469 -7.82 0.48 -2.73
C ASN A 469 -9.14 0.22 -1.97
N PHE A 470 -10.22 -0.06 -2.65
CA PHE A 470 -11.47 -0.37 -1.97
C PHE A 470 -11.38 -1.78 -1.38
N PRO A 471 -11.66 -1.96 -0.06
CA PRO A 471 -11.59 -3.25 0.60
C PRO A 471 -12.54 -4.27 -0.04
N GLY A 472 -12.07 -5.49 -0.21
CA GLY A 472 -12.85 -6.56 -0.81
C GLY A 472 -12.01 -7.73 -1.26
N LEU A 473 -12.56 -8.53 -2.19
CA LEU A 473 -11.96 -9.77 -2.67
C LEU A 473 -10.48 -9.63 -3.05
N MET A 474 -10.13 -8.57 -3.80
CA MET A 474 -8.76 -8.43 -4.32
C MET A 474 -7.77 -8.08 -3.21
N GLU A 475 -8.14 -7.21 -2.27
CA GLU A 475 -7.31 -6.85 -1.14
C GLU A 475 -7.11 -8.03 -0.19
N GLN A 476 -8.19 -8.78 0.07
CA GLN A 476 -8.15 -10.03 0.83
C GLN A 476 -7.26 -11.09 0.16
N ALA A 477 -7.39 -11.28 -1.15
CA ALA A 477 -6.52 -12.19 -1.89
C ALA A 477 -5.05 -11.81 -1.71
N CYS A 478 -4.71 -10.53 -1.86
CA CYS A 478 -3.36 -10.01 -1.73
C CYS A 478 -2.77 -10.18 -0.33
N GLY A 479 -3.55 -9.91 0.70
CA GLY A 479 -3.10 -10.10 2.07
C GLY A 479 -2.81 -11.56 2.40
N ARG A 480 -3.67 -12.48 1.97
CA ARG A 480 -3.45 -13.93 2.16
C ARG A 480 -2.27 -14.46 1.32
N LEU A 481 -2.15 -14.01 0.07
CA LEU A 481 -1.03 -14.37 -0.81
C LEU A 481 0.33 -13.98 -0.22
N ALA A 482 0.40 -12.93 0.59
CA ALA A 482 1.64 -12.54 1.27
C ALA A 482 2.19 -13.61 2.22
N PHE A 483 1.36 -14.56 2.64
CA PHE A 483 1.70 -15.68 3.52
C PHE A 483 1.78 -17.04 2.80
N GLU A 484 1.59 -17.08 1.48
CA GLU A 484 1.74 -18.30 0.69
C GLU A 484 3.22 -18.57 0.36
N ASP A 485 3.58 -19.86 0.37
CA ASP A 485 4.88 -20.35 -0.10
C ASP A 485 4.84 -20.89 -1.53
N PHE A 486 3.64 -20.85 -2.14
CA PHE A 486 3.35 -21.31 -3.50
C PHE A 486 3.73 -22.77 -3.78
N SER A 487 3.82 -23.60 -2.73
CA SER A 487 4.02 -25.05 -2.86
C SER A 487 2.74 -25.80 -3.23
N GLY A 488 1.57 -25.24 -2.88
CA GLY A 488 0.26 -25.76 -3.23
C GLY A 488 -0.23 -25.31 -4.62
N SER A 489 -1.37 -25.84 -5.03
CA SER A 489 -2.00 -25.44 -6.29
C SER A 489 -2.69 -24.07 -6.18
N LYS A 490 -2.79 -23.40 -7.31
CA LYS A 490 -3.56 -22.14 -7.40
C LYS A 490 -5.03 -22.35 -7.06
N GLU A 491 -5.60 -23.44 -7.52
CA GLU A 491 -6.99 -23.83 -7.22
C GLU A 491 -7.22 -24.00 -5.72
N ASP A 492 -6.30 -24.63 -4.99
CA ASP A 492 -6.40 -24.76 -3.53
C ASP A 492 -6.42 -23.41 -2.83
N PHE A 493 -5.57 -22.49 -3.28
CA PHE A 493 -5.57 -21.10 -2.78
C PHE A 493 -6.92 -20.42 -3.04
N LEU A 494 -7.41 -20.46 -4.27
CA LEU A 494 -8.69 -19.84 -4.65
C LEU A 494 -9.88 -20.43 -3.89
N LEU A 495 -9.89 -21.75 -3.66
CA LEU A 495 -10.90 -22.40 -2.84
C LEU A 495 -10.84 -21.96 -1.37
N ARG A 496 -9.64 -21.85 -0.77
CA ARG A 496 -9.49 -21.33 0.59
C ARG A 496 -9.95 -19.87 0.69
N LEU A 497 -9.71 -19.06 -0.35
CA LEU A 497 -10.20 -17.69 -0.43
C LEU A 497 -11.74 -17.62 -0.51
N ALA A 498 -12.37 -18.52 -1.27
CA ALA A 498 -13.81 -18.51 -1.49
C ALA A 498 -14.62 -19.05 -0.31
N ARG A 499 -14.16 -20.14 0.35
CA ARG A 499 -14.92 -20.91 1.35
C ARG A 499 -15.55 -20.09 2.48
N PRO A 500 -14.86 -19.11 3.11
CA PRO A 500 -15.44 -18.33 4.20
C PRO A 500 -16.68 -17.52 3.81
N PHE A 501 -16.87 -17.23 2.53
CA PHE A 501 -17.93 -16.36 2.01
C PHE A 501 -18.98 -17.13 1.17
N TRP A 502 -18.58 -18.24 0.53
CA TRP A 502 -19.41 -18.93 -0.46
C TRP A 502 -19.75 -20.37 -0.09
N GLY A 503 -19.10 -20.92 0.95
CA GLY A 503 -19.36 -22.27 1.47
C GLY A 503 -19.41 -23.32 0.37
N LYS A 504 -20.51 -24.04 0.24
CA LYS A 504 -20.72 -25.11 -0.75
C LYS A 504 -20.66 -24.64 -2.22
N TYR A 505 -20.81 -23.34 -2.48
CA TYR A 505 -20.73 -22.78 -3.85
C TYR A 505 -19.31 -22.33 -4.23
N SER A 506 -18.32 -22.63 -3.42
CA SER A 506 -16.95 -22.13 -3.62
C SER A 506 -16.32 -22.62 -4.92
N GLU A 507 -16.63 -23.85 -5.36
CA GLU A 507 -16.11 -24.37 -6.63
C GLU A 507 -16.69 -23.63 -7.84
N GLU A 508 -17.98 -23.31 -7.82
CA GLU A 508 -18.64 -22.54 -8.88
C GLU A 508 -18.11 -21.12 -8.93
N VAL A 509 -17.85 -20.52 -7.77
CA VAL A 509 -17.27 -19.17 -7.68
C VAL A 509 -15.84 -19.16 -8.23
N VAL A 510 -15.02 -20.13 -7.90
CA VAL A 510 -13.65 -20.24 -8.44
C VAL A 510 -13.70 -20.39 -9.96
N LYS A 511 -14.59 -21.20 -10.51
CA LYS A 511 -14.79 -21.30 -11.97
C LYS A 511 -15.21 -19.97 -12.60
N ALA A 512 -16.06 -19.20 -11.92
CA ALA A 512 -16.44 -17.87 -12.39
C ALA A 512 -15.23 -16.91 -12.39
N TRP A 513 -14.41 -16.92 -11.34
CA TRP A 513 -13.18 -16.11 -11.28
C TRP A 513 -12.18 -16.49 -12.39
N GLU A 514 -12.04 -17.79 -12.71
CA GLU A 514 -11.20 -18.23 -13.84
C GLU A 514 -11.71 -17.67 -15.18
N ILE A 515 -13.03 -17.64 -15.39
CA ILE A 515 -13.63 -17.07 -16.59
C ILE A 515 -13.39 -15.56 -16.64
N PHE A 516 -13.60 -14.85 -15.53
CA PHE A 516 -13.30 -13.41 -15.44
C PHE A 516 -11.83 -13.12 -15.68
N ASN A 517 -10.93 -13.93 -15.13
CA ASN A 517 -9.49 -13.80 -15.37
C ASN A 517 -9.15 -13.94 -16.86
N LYS A 518 -9.64 -14.99 -17.52
CA LYS A 518 -9.43 -15.21 -18.96
C LYS A 518 -9.98 -14.05 -19.80
N ALA A 519 -11.18 -13.58 -19.46
CA ALA A 519 -11.80 -12.45 -20.16
C ALA A 519 -11.01 -11.16 -19.94
N TYR A 520 -10.57 -10.90 -18.72
CA TYR A 520 -9.85 -9.67 -18.40
C TYR A 520 -8.43 -9.63 -18.97
N GLN A 521 -7.77 -10.76 -19.13
CA GLN A 521 -6.50 -10.84 -19.86
C GLN A 521 -6.60 -10.44 -21.33
N LEU A 522 -7.81 -10.49 -21.92
CA LEU A 522 -8.09 -10.02 -23.28
C LEU A 522 -8.41 -8.52 -23.35
N PHE A 523 -8.46 -7.82 -22.21
CA PHE A 523 -8.67 -6.37 -22.18
C PHE A 523 -7.66 -5.68 -23.10
N PRO A 524 -8.09 -4.67 -23.91
CA PRO A 524 -7.23 -4.01 -24.89
C PRO A 524 -5.96 -3.42 -24.24
N PHE A 525 -4.82 -4.00 -24.53
CA PHE A 525 -3.53 -3.63 -23.95
C PHE A 525 -2.84 -2.57 -24.81
N SER A 526 -3.30 -1.33 -24.68
CA SER A 526 -2.81 -0.19 -25.44
C SER A 526 -2.87 1.09 -24.62
N LEU A 527 -1.79 1.86 -24.60
CA LEU A 527 -1.73 3.17 -23.94
C LEU A 527 -2.82 4.11 -24.49
N LEU A 528 -3.06 4.07 -25.80
CA LEU A 528 -4.14 4.87 -26.41
C LEU A 528 -5.50 4.46 -25.88
N PHE A 529 -5.77 3.16 -25.76
CA PHE A 529 -7.02 2.68 -25.21
C PHE A 529 -7.16 3.01 -23.71
N GLN A 530 -6.08 2.84 -22.95
CA GLN A 530 -6.06 3.15 -21.53
C GLN A 530 -6.39 4.61 -21.26
N TYR A 531 -5.82 5.55 -22.00
CA TYR A 531 -5.92 6.97 -21.71
C TYR A 531 -7.00 7.71 -22.51
N TYR A 532 -7.39 7.19 -23.67
CA TYR A 532 -8.31 7.87 -24.60
C TYR A 532 -9.57 7.08 -24.93
N ALA A 533 -9.70 5.84 -24.44
CA ALA A 533 -10.87 5.04 -24.72
C ALA A 533 -12.14 5.60 -24.04
N PRO A 534 -13.32 5.20 -24.52
CA PRO A 534 -14.61 5.70 -24.02
C PRO A 534 -14.78 5.54 -22.51
N GLN A 535 -14.22 4.48 -21.89
CA GLN A 535 -14.34 4.28 -20.44
C GLN A 535 -13.67 5.40 -19.63
N ASN A 536 -12.60 6.01 -20.08
CA ASN A 536 -11.98 7.14 -19.39
C ASN A 536 -12.84 8.41 -19.51
N ALA A 537 -13.54 8.58 -20.62
CA ALA A 537 -14.55 9.62 -20.76
C ALA A 537 -15.77 9.36 -19.86
N PHE A 538 -16.20 8.10 -19.70
CA PHE A 538 -17.34 7.74 -18.84
C PHE A 538 -17.12 8.02 -17.37
N MET A 539 -15.92 8.02 -16.87
CA MET A 539 -15.63 8.34 -15.48
C MET A 539 -15.98 9.79 -15.11
N MET A 540 -16.06 10.65 -16.10
CA MET A 540 -16.20 12.09 -15.91
C MET A 540 -17.53 12.63 -16.38
N TRP A 541 -18.36 11.78 -16.99
CA TRP A 541 -19.67 12.12 -17.49
C TRP A 541 -20.73 11.34 -16.74
N LYS A 542 -21.81 12.01 -16.36
CA LYS A 542 -23.03 11.28 -15.98
C LYS A 542 -23.41 10.37 -17.13
N TYR A 543 -23.80 9.14 -16.81
CA TYR A 543 -24.32 8.23 -17.83
C TYR A 543 -25.63 8.80 -18.39
N HIS A 544 -25.59 9.41 -19.56
CA HIS A 544 -26.74 10.01 -20.22
C HIS A 544 -26.86 9.48 -21.62
N PHE A 545 -28.09 9.14 -22.01
CA PHE A 545 -28.41 8.81 -23.37
C PHE A 545 -28.51 10.05 -24.28
N LEU A 546 -28.30 11.25 -23.76
CA LEU A 546 -28.39 12.51 -24.47
C LEU A 546 -27.01 13.18 -24.56
N PRO A 547 -26.63 13.68 -25.76
CA PRO A 547 -25.26 14.12 -26.03
C PRO A 547 -24.87 15.51 -25.48
N ASP A 548 -25.77 16.24 -24.84
CA ASP A 548 -25.60 17.68 -24.54
C ASP A 548 -25.29 17.99 -23.07
N LEU A 549 -24.68 17.06 -22.32
CA LEU A 549 -24.48 17.27 -20.90
C LEU A 549 -23.03 17.56 -20.56
N ASP A 550 -22.84 18.61 -19.77
CA ASP A 550 -21.54 18.99 -19.27
C ASP A 550 -20.91 17.90 -18.39
N PRO A 551 -19.56 17.68 -18.45
CA PRO A 551 -18.89 16.73 -17.58
C PRO A 551 -19.09 17.11 -16.11
N LEU A 552 -19.13 16.08 -15.25
CA LEU A 552 -19.30 16.24 -13.80
C LEU A 552 -18.18 17.06 -13.15
N ALA A 553 -17.00 17.06 -13.77
CA ALA A 553 -15.85 17.83 -13.31
C ALA A 553 -15.31 18.70 -14.45
N PRO A 554 -15.44 20.02 -14.38
CA PRO A 554 -14.99 20.93 -15.43
C PRO A 554 -13.53 20.79 -15.86
N PRO A 555 -12.55 20.46 -14.98
CA PRO A 555 -11.16 20.28 -15.39
C PRO A 555 -10.91 19.09 -16.33
N TRP A 556 -11.86 18.20 -16.40
CA TRP A 556 -11.80 16.98 -17.20
C TRP A 556 -12.57 17.09 -18.52
N LYS A 557 -12.86 18.29 -18.93
CA LYS A 557 -13.44 18.53 -20.25
C LYS A 557 -12.48 18.00 -21.31
N PRO A 558 -12.93 17.08 -22.20
CA PRO A 558 -12.07 16.57 -23.25
C PRO A 558 -11.53 17.72 -24.07
N ASN A 559 -10.22 17.90 -24.12
CA ASN A 559 -9.60 18.87 -25.00
C ASN A 559 -9.29 18.17 -26.33
N PHE A 560 -10.17 18.34 -27.30
CA PHE A 560 -10.02 17.74 -28.63
C PHE A 560 -8.89 18.34 -29.45
N GLU A 561 -8.36 19.50 -29.08
CA GLU A 561 -7.26 20.15 -29.79
C GLU A 561 -5.91 19.48 -29.54
N PHE A 562 -5.75 18.85 -28.37
CA PHE A 562 -4.50 18.22 -27.97
C PHE A 562 -4.77 16.79 -27.46
N GLY A 563 -5.13 15.89 -28.30
CA GLY A 563 -5.43 14.50 -27.92
C GLY A 563 -4.56 13.81 -26.85
N GLY A 564 -3.65 14.55 -26.21
CA GLY A 564 -2.79 14.20 -25.10
C GLY A 564 -3.13 14.89 -23.77
N ASP A 565 -3.96 15.91 -23.76
CA ASP A 565 -4.15 16.71 -22.56
C ASP A 565 -4.90 15.96 -21.46
N THR A 566 -5.81 15.07 -21.83
CA THR A 566 -6.46 14.20 -20.86
C THR A 566 -5.44 13.31 -20.14
N ILE A 567 -4.39 12.88 -20.82
CA ILE A 567 -3.27 12.15 -20.18
C ILE A 567 -2.42 13.11 -19.35
N GLY A 568 -2.09 14.28 -19.87
CA GLY A 568 -1.31 15.28 -19.16
C GLY A 568 -2.01 15.72 -17.88
N GLU A 569 -3.33 15.88 -17.89
CA GLU A 569 -4.12 16.23 -16.72
C GLU A 569 -4.37 15.03 -15.80
N ILE A 570 -4.57 13.82 -16.32
CA ILE A 570 -4.59 12.60 -15.53
C ILE A 570 -3.20 12.36 -14.93
N GLY A 571 -2.13 12.47 -15.69
CA GLY A 571 -0.77 12.42 -15.18
C GLY A 571 -0.50 13.48 -14.13
N ARG A 572 -0.94 14.72 -14.35
CA ARG A 572 -0.92 15.80 -13.34
C ARG A 572 -1.87 15.54 -12.18
N ALA A 573 -2.94 14.80 -12.37
CA ALA A 573 -3.83 14.38 -11.31
C ALA A 573 -3.25 13.25 -10.46
N HIS A 574 -2.19 12.59 -10.87
CA HIS A 574 -1.55 11.51 -10.13
C HIS A 574 -0.29 11.94 -9.37
N VAL A 575 0.14 13.19 -9.51
CA VAL A 575 1.39 13.65 -8.90
C VAL A 575 1.11 14.70 -7.84
#